data_f9e03a8b2689426d11da758297314b7b
#
_entry.id   f9e03a8b2689426d11da758297314b7b
#
_cell.length_a   1.000
_cell.length_b   1.000
_cell.length_c   1.000
_cell.angle_alpha   90.00
_cell.angle_beta   90.00
_cell.angle_gamma   90.00
#
_symmetry.space_group_name_H-M   'P 1'
#
loop_
_entity.id
_entity.type
_entity.pdbx_description
1 polymer ?
#
loop_
_entity_poly.entity_id
_entity_poly.type
_entity_poly.pdbx_seq_one_letter_code
_entity_poly.pdbx_strand_id
1 'polypeptide(L)' 'MNVTLVEINIKPERVDEFLEVFRANHEGALQEPGNLRFDVLQDPEVKTRFFIYEAYKDA' A
#
# COMPACT_ATOMS: atom_id res chain seq x y z
N MET A 1 17.30 2.07 -7.81
CA MET A 1 16.08 2.11 -7.00
C MET A 1 14.88 1.73 -7.86
N ASN A 2 14.09 0.80 -7.39
CA ASN A 2 12.86 0.40 -8.07
C ASN A 2 11.67 1.08 -7.41
N VAL A 3 10.82 1.71 -8.21
CA VAL A 3 9.62 2.38 -7.73
C VAL A 3 8.41 1.77 -8.44
N THR A 4 7.40 1.40 -7.65
CA THR A 4 6.16 0.83 -8.18
C THR A 4 4.97 1.61 -7.63
N LEU A 5 4.03 1.93 -8.51
CA LEU A 5 2.75 2.52 -8.13
C LEU A 5 1.65 1.60 -8.62
N VAL A 6 0.84 1.10 -7.71
CA VAL A 6 -0.25 0.16 -8.01
C VAL A 6 -1.58 0.77 -7.63
N GLU A 7 -2.56 0.71 -8.54
CA GLU A 7 -3.94 1.09 -8.24
C GLU A 7 -4.74 -0.16 -7.87
N ILE A 8 -5.47 -0.08 -6.76
CA ILE A 8 -6.30 -1.17 -6.27
C ILE A 8 -7.72 -0.67 -6.04
N ASN A 9 -8.71 -1.42 -6.51
CA ASN A 9 -10.12 -1.12 -6.28
C ASN A 9 -10.71 -2.20 -5.38
N ILE A 10 -11.26 -1.79 -4.24
CA ILE A 10 -11.78 -2.68 -3.21
C ILE A 10 -13.30 -2.57 -3.15
N LYS A 11 -13.98 -3.68 -2.92
CA LYS A 11 -15.43 -3.66 -2.73
C LYS A 11 -15.77 -2.84 -1.48
N PRO A 12 -16.84 -2.02 -1.50
CA PRO A 12 -17.18 -1.15 -0.37
C PRO A 12 -17.27 -1.88 0.97
N GLU A 13 -17.85 -3.06 0.98
CA GLU A 13 -18.02 -3.87 2.19
C GLU A 13 -16.71 -4.48 2.71
N ARG A 14 -15.64 -4.37 1.93
CA ARG A 14 -14.33 -4.93 2.27
C ARG A 14 -13.27 -3.88 2.64
N VAL A 15 -13.63 -2.61 2.58
CA VAL A 15 -12.66 -1.54 2.80
C VAL A 15 -12.05 -1.61 4.21
N ASP A 16 -12.85 -1.81 5.24
CA ASP A 16 -12.35 -1.87 6.61
C ASP A 16 -11.39 -3.05 6.80
N GLU A 17 -11.75 -4.21 6.29
CA GLU A 17 -10.91 -5.41 6.32
C GLU A 17 -9.59 -5.18 5.59
N PHE A 18 -9.65 -4.54 4.41
CA PHE A 18 -8.47 -4.21 3.62
C PHE A 18 -7.51 -3.29 4.39
N LEU A 19 -8.03 -2.24 5.02
CA LEU A 19 -7.21 -1.31 5.78
C LEU A 19 -6.51 -1.99 6.96
N GLU A 20 -7.19 -2.91 7.62
CA GLU A 20 -6.63 -3.64 8.73
C GLU A 20 -5.49 -4.57 8.29
N VAL A 21 -5.70 -5.29 7.19
CA VAL A 21 -4.68 -6.18 6.61
C VAL A 21 -3.47 -5.37 6.13
N PHE A 22 -3.71 -4.26 5.46
CA PHE A 22 -2.63 -3.42 4.94
C PHE A 22 -1.82 -2.74 6.03
N ARG A 23 -2.45 -2.41 7.13
CA ARG A 23 -1.74 -1.85 8.27
C ARG A 23 -0.67 -2.82 8.78
N ALA A 24 -1.02 -4.10 8.91
CA ALA A 24 -0.07 -5.12 9.31
C ALA A 24 1.03 -5.32 8.28
N ASN A 25 0.66 -5.34 6.99
CA ASN A 25 1.62 -5.48 5.90
C ASN A 25 2.57 -4.29 5.82
N HIS A 26 2.06 -3.08 6.06
CA HIS A 26 2.87 -1.87 6.05
C HIS A 26 3.97 -1.94 7.12
N GLU A 27 3.62 -2.35 8.32
CA GLU A 27 4.58 -2.50 9.41
C GLU A 27 5.64 -3.55 9.06
N GLY A 28 5.23 -4.67 8.48
CA GLY A 28 6.15 -5.73 8.05
C GLY A 28 7.08 -5.28 6.93
N ALA A 29 6.53 -4.56 5.94
CA ALA A 29 7.31 -4.09 4.80
C ALA A 29 8.41 -3.12 5.23
N LEU A 30 8.11 -2.23 6.18
CA LEU A 30 9.10 -1.27 6.67
C LEU A 30 10.27 -1.92 7.41
N GLN A 31 10.12 -3.15 7.84
CA GLN A 31 11.20 -3.90 8.51
C GLN A 31 12.10 -4.63 7.53
N GLU A 32 11.74 -4.70 6.25
CA GLU A 32 12.57 -5.35 5.24
C GLU A 32 13.76 -4.46 4.87
N PRO A 33 15.00 -5.01 4.87
CA PRO A 33 16.20 -4.19 4.64
C PRO A 33 16.23 -3.46 3.31
N GLY A 34 15.60 -4.00 2.27
CA GLY A 34 15.60 -3.40 0.95
C GLY A 34 14.48 -2.38 0.73
N ASN A 35 13.54 -2.27 1.65
CA ASN A 35 12.41 -1.37 1.49
C ASN A 35 12.77 0.04 1.93
N LEU A 36 12.65 0.99 1.00
CA LEU A 36 12.92 2.40 1.28
C LEU A 36 11.65 3.18 1.58
N ARG A 37 10.53 2.73 1.02
CA ARG A 37 9.25 3.41 1.21
C ARG A 37 8.09 2.48 0.88
N PHE A 38 7.04 2.55 1.68
CA PHE A 38 5.80 1.83 1.45
C PHE A 38 4.64 2.68 1.96
N ASP A 39 3.90 3.29 1.03
CA ASP A 39 2.78 4.17 1.35
C ASP A 39 1.49 3.62 0.76
N VAL A 40 0.42 3.68 1.53
CA VAL A 40 -0.92 3.34 1.06
C VAL A 40 -1.75 4.61 1.07
N LEU A 41 -2.27 4.99 -0.09
CA LEU A 41 -3.01 6.23 -0.29
C LEU A 41 -4.45 5.89 -0.66
N GLN A 42 -5.41 6.56 -0.04
CA GLN A 42 -6.82 6.42 -0.37
C GLN A 42 -7.28 7.62 -1.19
N ASP A 43 -8.03 7.36 -2.28
CA ASP A 43 -8.60 8.41 -3.08
C ASP A 43 -9.65 9.16 -2.24
N PRO A 44 -9.57 10.49 -2.10
CA PRO A 44 -10.52 11.24 -1.29
C PRO A 44 -11.92 11.29 -1.86
N GLU A 45 -12.09 11.09 -3.17
CA GLU A 45 -13.40 11.11 -3.83
C GLU A 45 -14.00 9.72 -3.98
N VAL A 46 -13.14 8.72 -4.22
CA VAL A 46 -13.57 7.32 -4.41
C VAL A 46 -12.92 6.49 -3.32
N LYS A 47 -13.62 6.31 -2.20
CA LYS A 47 -13.06 5.68 -1.00
C LYS A 47 -12.73 4.20 -1.16
N THR A 48 -13.16 3.58 -2.23
CA THR A 48 -12.84 2.18 -2.56
C THR A 48 -11.58 2.05 -3.41
N ARG A 49 -11.00 3.18 -3.84
CA ARG A 49 -9.79 3.20 -4.66
C ARG A 49 -8.57 3.53 -3.81
N PHE A 50 -7.55 2.69 -3.91
CA PHE A 50 -6.30 2.87 -3.18
C PHE A 50 -5.13 2.82 -4.14
N PHE A 51 -4.06 3.51 -3.77
CA PHE A 51 -2.79 3.46 -4.47
C PHE A 51 -1.71 3.02 -3.51
N ILE A 52 -0.85 2.11 -3.96
CA ILE A 52 0.29 1.66 -3.18
C ILE A 52 1.55 2.16 -3.86
N TYR A 53 2.33 2.96 -3.16
CA TYR A 53 3.62 3.47 -3.62
C TYR A 53 4.72 2.74 -2.87
N GLU A 54 5.55 2.02 -3.62
CA GLU A 54 6.65 1.25 -3.05
C GLU A 54 7.96 1.66 -3.69
N ALA A 55 9.01 1.81 -2.86
CA ALA A 55 10.34 2.06 -3.33
C ALA A 55 11.30 1.07 -2.67
N TYR A 56 12.12 0.41 -3.49
CA TYR A 56 13.07 -0.59 -3.05
C TYR A 56 14.47 -0.25 -3.55
N LYS A 57 15.48 -0.68 -2.79
CA LYS A 57 16.86 -0.66 -3.25
C LYS A 57 17.01 -1.59 -4.45
N ASP A 58 17.84 -1.20 -5.39
CA ASP A 58 18.21 -2.09 -6.48
C ASP A 58 19.00 -3.28 -5.95
N ALA A 59 18.76 -4.42 -6.56
CA ALA A 59 19.48 -5.63 -6.22
C ALA A 59 20.95 -5.54 -6.62
#